data_9cb9882ce6b91a8501cd37d70b4de255
#
_entry.id   9cb9882ce6b91a8501cd37d70b4de255
#
_cell.length_a   1.000
_cell.length_b   1.000
_cell.length_c   1.000
_cell.angle_alpha   90.00
_cell.angle_beta   90.00
_cell.angle_gamma   90.00
#
_symmetry.space_group_name_H-M   'P 1'
#
loop_
_entity.id
_entity.type
_entity.pdbx_description
1 polymer ?
#
loop_
_entity_poly.entity_id
_entity_poly.type
_entity_poly.pdbx_seq_one_letter_code
_entity_poly.pdbx_strand_id
1 'polypeptide(L)'
;YITKYIDLGLDEEKAKEVAWNDVQREMEQGFQGWEYKFNSVSSSRGDYPFITMTAGTGTSRFAKMATITMLNVRKKGQGKEGHKKPVLFPKLVFLYDENLHGSGKELEDVFEAGIECSSKTMYPDWLSLSGEGYIASMYKKYGKIISPMGCRAFLSPWYERGGMEPADENDVPVFVGRFNIGVVSLHLPMILAKARQESRDFYVVLD
;
A
#
# COMPACT_ATOMS: atom_id res chain seq x y z
N TYR A 1 8.46 25.72 10.31
CA TYR A 1 7.79 25.55 11.61
C TYR A 1 8.68 25.97 12.77
N ILE A 2 9.84 25.35 12.97
CA ILE A 2 10.74 25.64 14.10
C ILE A 2 11.08 27.13 14.16
N THR A 3 11.52 27.74 13.06
CA THR A 3 11.84 29.18 12.97
C THR A 3 10.69 30.07 13.45
N LYS A 4 9.45 29.75 13.02
CA LYS A 4 8.23 30.46 13.46
C LYS A 4 8.12 30.52 14.98
N TYR A 5 8.39 29.42 15.68
CA TYR A 5 8.25 29.35 17.13
C TYR A 5 9.43 29.98 17.87
N ILE A 6 10.63 29.96 17.31
CA ILE A 6 11.77 30.70 17.82
C ILE A 6 11.50 32.20 17.71
N ASP A 7 10.97 32.69 16.60
CA ASP A 7 10.60 34.09 16.38
C ASP A 7 9.49 34.55 17.34
N LEU A 8 8.65 33.64 17.83
CA LEU A 8 7.65 33.88 18.88
C LEU A 8 8.21 33.81 20.31
N GLY A 9 9.52 33.61 20.46
CA GLY A 9 10.20 33.65 21.75
C GLY A 9 10.30 32.31 22.49
N LEU A 10 10.01 31.19 21.84
CA LEU A 10 10.26 29.88 22.42
C LEU A 10 11.75 29.51 22.33
N ASP A 11 12.25 28.81 23.32
CA ASP A 11 13.56 28.17 23.21
C ASP A 11 13.55 27.07 22.14
N GLU A 12 14.72 26.71 21.62
CA GLU A 12 14.83 25.81 20.47
C GLU A 12 14.21 24.44 20.73
N GLU A 13 14.32 23.88 21.91
CA GLU A 13 13.77 22.54 22.24
C GLU A 13 12.24 22.57 22.28
N LYS A 14 11.66 23.56 22.91
CA LYS A 14 10.19 23.74 22.87
C LYS A 14 9.68 24.08 21.49
N ALA A 15 10.40 24.89 20.74
CA ALA A 15 10.05 25.20 19.34
C ALA A 15 10.02 23.93 18.47
N LYS A 16 10.99 23.02 18.64
CA LYS A 16 11.02 21.70 17.97
C LYS A 16 9.82 20.84 18.36
N GLU A 17 9.50 20.77 19.66
CA GLU A 17 8.37 19.97 20.15
C GLU A 17 7.02 20.46 19.59
N VAL A 18 6.77 21.76 19.68
CA VAL A 18 5.53 22.39 19.18
C VAL A 18 5.44 22.25 17.67
N ALA A 19 6.54 22.47 16.95
CA ALA A 19 6.59 22.27 15.50
C ALA A 19 6.29 20.84 15.09
N TRP A 20 6.78 19.85 15.86
CA TRP A 20 6.50 18.44 15.63
C TRP A 20 5.01 18.11 15.77
N ASN A 21 4.37 18.62 16.82
CA ASN A 21 2.96 18.43 17.07
C ASN A 21 2.09 19.08 15.98
N ASP A 22 2.48 20.25 15.50
CA ASP A 22 1.80 20.94 14.40
C ASP A 22 1.88 20.12 13.11
N VAL A 23 3.08 19.64 12.74
CA VAL A 23 3.29 18.81 11.56
C VAL A 23 2.47 17.52 11.64
N GLN A 24 2.42 16.88 12.81
CA GLN A 24 1.61 15.69 13.01
C GLN A 24 0.12 15.97 12.81
N ARG A 25 -0.39 17.09 13.37
CA ARG A 25 -1.79 17.49 13.23
C ARG A 25 -2.14 17.81 11.77
N GLU A 26 -1.28 18.54 11.07
CA GLU A 26 -1.50 18.85 9.65
C GLU A 26 -1.47 17.59 8.79
N MET A 27 -0.58 16.66 9.11
CA MET A 27 -0.53 15.36 8.44
C MET A 27 -1.82 14.55 8.68
N GLU A 28 -2.34 14.54 9.91
CA GLU A 28 -3.63 13.89 10.21
C GLU A 28 -4.76 14.49 9.39
N GLN A 29 -4.85 15.83 9.34
CA GLN A 29 -5.86 16.53 8.54
C GLN A 29 -5.67 16.28 7.04
N GLY A 30 -4.43 16.24 6.57
CA GLY A 30 -4.10 15.90 5.18
C GLY A 30 -4.58 14.50 4.79
N PHE A 31 -4.31 13.50 5.60
CA PHE A 31 -4.78 12.13 5.37
C PHE A 31 -6.31 12.01 5.44
N GLN A 32 -6.96 12.71 6.38
CA GLN A 32 -8.43 12.74 6.45
C GLN A 32 -9.04 13.35 5.18
N GLY A 33 -8.52 14.49 4.72
CA GLY A 33 -8.97 15.15 3.50
C GLY A 33 -8.73 14.30 2.25
N TRP A 34 -7.61 13.60 2.22
CA TRP A 34 -7.25 12.69 1.15
C TRP A 34 -8.19 11.48 1.08
N GLU A 35 -8.40 10.77 2.19
CA GLU A 35 -9.37 9.68 2.27
C GLU A 35 -10.78 10.15 1.89
N TYR A 36 -11.20 11.33 2.35
CA TYR A 36 -12.49 11.90 1.97
C TYR A 36 -12.62 12.06 0.45
N LYS A 37 -11.63 12.64 -0.19
CA LYS A 37 -11.64 12.83 -1.65
C LYS A 37 -11.72 11.53 -2.42
N PHE A 38 -10.93 10.52 -2.01
CA PHE A 38 -10.92 9.23 -2.72
C PHE A 38 -12.20 8.40 -2.51
N ASN A 39 -12.98 8.68 -1.48
CA ASN A 39 -14.22 7.94 -1.19
C ASN A 39 -15.51 8.73 -1.50
N SER A 40 -15.41 10.00 -1.87
CA SER A 40 -16.57 10.86 -2.16
C SER A 40 -16.63 11.39 -3.58
N VAL A 41 -15.50 11.50 -4.27
CA VAL A 41 -15.42 12.04 -5.62
C VAL A 41 -15.21 10.91 -6.61
N SER A 42 -16.27 10.54 -7.32
CA SER A 42 -16.18 9.59 -8.43
C SER A 42 -15.56 10.26 -9.66
N SER A 43 -14.96 9.45 -10.54
CA SER A 43 -14.56 9.88 -11.88
C SER A 43 -15.79 10.23 -12.73
N SER A 44 -15.56 10.83 -13.91
CA SER A 44 -16.63 11.10 -14.88
C SER A 44 -17.39 9.83 -15.32
N ARG A 45 -16.82 8.65 -15.08
CA ARG A 45 -17.45 7.35 -15.37
C ARG A 45 -18.20 6.76 -14.16
N GLY A 46 -18.22 7.43 -13.02
CA GLY A 46 -18.79 6.92 -11.79
C GLY A 46 -17.89 5.97 -11.00
N ASP A 47 -16.65 5.73 -11.45
CA ASP A 47 -15.68 4.87 -10.77
C ASP A 47 -14.92 5.64 -9.70
N TYR A 48 -14.61 4.98 -8.59
CA TYR A 48 -13.69 5.51 -7.60
C TYR A 48 -12.23 5.35 -8.06
N PRO A 49 -11.33 6.30 -7.71
CA PRO A 49 -9.91 6.16 -8.02
C PRO A 49 -9.34 4.91 -7.34
N PHE A 50 -8.85 3.97 -8.13
CA PHE A 50 -8.27 2.72 -7.64
C PHE A 50 -6.78 2.93 -7.34
N ILE A 51 -6.49 3.59 -6.24
CA ILE A 51 -5.13 3.98 -5.84
C ILE A 51 -4.65 3.06 -4.73
N THR A 52 -3.41 2.60 -4.84
CA THR A 52 -2.70 1.86 -3.80
C THR A 52 -1.61 2.72 -3.20
N MET A 53 -1.50 2.69 -1.89
CA MET A 53 -0.41 3.29 -1.15
C MET A 53 0.26 2.24 -0.28
N THR A 54 1.58 2.15 -0.38
CA THR A 54 2.41 1.25 0.41
C THR A 54 3.21 2.02 1.45
N ALA A 55 3.27 1.50 2.67
CA ALA A 55 4.05 2.03 3.77
C ALA A 55 4.48 0.90 4.72
N GLY A 56 5.32 1.20 5.70
CA GLY A 56 5.66 0.26 6.75
C GLY A 56 7.16 0.13 7.02
N THR A 57 8.04 0.33 6.05
CA THR A 57 9.49 0.08 6.19
C THR A 57 10.33 1.32 6.46
N GLY A 58 9.73 2.50 6.55
CA GLY A 58 10.47 3.74 6.80
C GLY A 58 10.88 3.86 8.27
N THR A 59 12.20 3.92 8.55
CA THR A 59 12.77 3.95 9.90
C THR A 59 12.98 5.36 10.46
N SER A 60 13.00 6.39 9.60
CA SER A 60 13.13 7.75 10.10
C SER A 60 11.95 8.15 10.99
N ARG A 61 12.21 9.00 11.98
CA ARG A 61 11.17 9.52 12.89
C ARG A 61 9.96 10.09 12.13
N PHE A 62 10.22 10.75 11.00
CA PHE A 62 9.15 11.31 10.17
C PHE A 62 8.36 10.23 9.44
N ALA A 63 9.02 9.21 8.89
CA ALA A 63 8.37 8.10 8.20
C ALA A 63 7.50 7.26 9.15
N LYS A 64 7.99 6.99 10.38
CA LYS A 64 7.20 6.34 11.43
C LYS A 64 5.94 7.14 11.75
N MET A 65 6.08 8.45 12.04
CA MET A 65 4.96 9.32 12.33
C MET A 65 3.95 9.33 11.18
N ALA A 66 4.41 9.44 9.93
CA ALA A 66 3.54 9.45 8.77
C ALA A 66 2.73 8.15 8.65
N THR A 67 3.40 7.00 8.78
CA THR A 67 2.75 5.69 8.69
C THR A 67 1.74 5.49 9.83
N ILE A 68 2.12 5.77 11.07
CA ILE A 68 1.23 5.64 12.24
C ILE A 68 0.03 6.59 12.11
N THR A 69 0.25 7.84 11.70
CA THR A 69 -0.83 8.82 11.52
C THR A 69 -1.82 8.36 10.44
N MET A 70 -1.33 7.88 9.31
CA MET A 70 -2.16 7.33 8.23
C MET A 70 -3.00 6.15 8.70
N LEU A 71 -2.40 5.19 9.41
CA LEU A 71 -3.11 4.03 9.96
C LEU A 71 -4.17 4.45 11.00
N ASN A 72 -3.86 5.43 11.84
CA ASN A 72 -4.79 5.95 12.83
C ASN A 72 -5.97 6.70 12.19
N VAL A 73 -5.75 7.45 11.13
CA VAL A 73 -6.83 8.08 10.35
C VAL A 73 -7.74 7.01 9.74
N ARG A 74 -7.16 5.98 9.11
CA ARG A 74 -7.92 4.85 8.57
C ARG A 74 -8.75 4.15 9.64
N LYS A 75 -8.17 3.89 10.80
CA LYS A 75 -8.83 3.27 11.96
C LYS A 75 -10.02 4.08 12.47
N LYS A 76 -9.95 5.41 12.42
CA LYS A 76 -11.04 6.31 12.85
C LYS A 76 -12.23 6.31 11.89
N GLY A 77 -12.00 6.06 10.60
CA GLY A 77 -13.03 6.15 9.56
C GLY A 77 -13.51 7.58 9.28
N GLN A 78 -14.49 7.70 8.40
CA GLN A 78 -15.02 8.99 7.91
C GLN A 78 -16.48 9.20 8.34
N GLY A 79 -16.86 10.45 8.65
CA GLY A 79 -18.20 10.83 9.01
C GLY A 79 -18.27 11.63 10.31
N LYS A 80 -19.51 11.92 10.73
CA LYS A 80 -19.77 12.60 12.00
C LYS A 80 -19.44 11.70 13.18
N GLU A 81 -19.12 12.30 14.31
CA GLU A 81 -18.93 11.57 15.57
C GLU A 81 -20.13 10.68 15.88
N GLY A 82 -19.90 9.45 16.29
CA GLY A 82 -20.94 8.44 16.52
C GLY A 82 -21.50 7.75 15.25
N HIS A 83 -21.18 8.27 14.05
CA HIS A 83 -21.68 7.73 12.77
C HIS A 83 -20.55 7.55 11.74
N LYS A 84 -19.34 7.25 12.20
CA LYS A 84 -18.20 7.03 11.31
C LYS A 84 -18.33 5.72 10.55
N LYS A 85 -17.99 5.77 9.26
CA LYS A 85 -17.97 4.63 8.36
C LYS A 85 -16.54 4.29 7.97
N PRO A 86 -16.22 3.00 7.79
CA PRO A 86 -14.93 2.61 7.24
C PRO A 86 -14.79 3.13 5.80
N VAL A 87 -13.56 3.46 5.43
CA VAL A 87 -13.21 3.92 4.08
C VAL A 87 -12.48 2.84 3.31
N LEU A 88 -12.66 2.79 1.99
CA LEU A 88 -12.10 1.76 1.12
C LEU A 88 -10.81 2.23 0.42
N PHE A 89 -10.75 3.49 0.05
CA PHE A 89 -9.66 4.05 -0.75
C PHE A 89 -8.90 5.17 -0.01
N PRO A 90 -7.60 5.32 -0.29
CA PRO A 90 -6.76 4.43 -1.10
C PRO A 90 -6.62 3.03 -0.48
N LYS A 91 -6.29 2.04 -1.31
CA LYS A 91 -5.85 0.74 -0.80
C LYS A 91 -4.56 0.93 -0.02
N LEU A 92 -4.56 0.57 1.26
CA LEU A 92 -3.35 0.62 2.08
C LEU A 92 -2.69 -0.75 2.09
N VAL A 93 -1.40 -0.78 1.82
CA VAL A 93 -0.56 -1.98 1.87
C VAL A 93 0.55 -1.75 2.88
N PHE A 94 0.62 -2.61 3.88
CA PHE A 94 1.69 -2.62 4.87
C PHE A 94 2.79 -3.57 4.44
N LEU A 95 3.99 -3.03 4.28
CA LEU A 95 5.18 -3.81 3.95
C LEU A 95 5.75 -4.39 5.24
N TYR A 96 5.65 -5.69 5.38
CA TYR A 96 6.19 -6.41 6.53
C TYR A 96 7.57 -6.97 6.24
N ASP A 97 8.53 -6.64 7.08
CA ASP A 97 9.87 -7.24 7.10
C ASP A 97 10.14 -7.78 8.51
N GLU A 98 10.44 -9.06 8.64
CA GLU A 98 10.69 -9.71 9.92
C GLU A 98 11.89 -9.14 10.69
N ASN A 99 12.82 -8.46 10.00
CA ASN A 99 13.96 -7.83 10.62
C ASN A 99 13.63 -6.47 11.26
N LEU A 100 12.57 -5.81 10.78
CA LEU A 100 12.15 -4.48 11.21
C LEU A 100 10.94 -4.49 12.14
N HIS A 101 10.06 -5.48 12.01
CA HIS A 101 8.75 -5.52 12.66
C HIS A 101 8.65 -6.65 13.67
N GLY A 102 7.90 -6.41 14.75
CA GLY A 102 7.68 -7.33 15.85
C GLY A 102 8.26 -6.82 17.16
N SER A 103 8.09 -7.61 18.21
CA SER A 103 8.52 -7.22 19.56
C SER A 103 10.02 -7.01 19.65
N GLY A 104 10.43 -5.88 20.21
CA GLY A 104 11.83 -5.47 20.35
C GLY A 104 12.52 -5.04 19.06
N LYS A 105 11.79 -4.88 17.96
CA LYS A 105 12.34 -4.42 16.67
C LYS A 105 12.20 -2.91 16.51
N GLU A 106 12.96 -2.35 15.55
CA GLU A 106 13.02 -0.90 15.32
C GLU A 106 11.67 -0.27 14.98
N LEU A 107 10.80 -1.01 14.29
CA LEU A 107 9.47 -0.57 13.86
C LEU A 107 8.33 -1.26 14.61
N GLU A 108 8.54 -1.64 15.87
CA GLU A 108 7.51 -2.26 16.73
C GLU A 108 6.26 -1.37 16.83
N ASP A 109 6.44 -0.08 17.08
CA ASP A 109 5.37 0.92 17.17
C ASP A 109 4.54 1.05 15.87
N VAL A 110 5.19 0.99 14.73
CA VAL A 110 4.56 1.00 13.40
C VAL A 110 3.79 -0.30 13.15
N PHE A 111 4.37 -1.42 13.56
CA PHE A 111 3.76 -2.74 13.44
C PHE A 111 2.50 -2.86 14.30
N GLU A 112 2.55 -2.43 15.56
CA GLU A 112 1.41 -2.40 16.47
C GLU A 112 0.26 -1.54 15.91
N ALA A 113 0.59 -0.34 15.40
CA ALA A 113 -0.41 0.52 14.75
C ALA A 113 -1.07 -0.17 13.52
N GLY A 114 -0.30 -0.93 12.76
CA GLY A 114 -0.79 -1.74 11.64
C GLY A 114 -1.77 -2.82 12.10
N ILE A 115 -1.41 -3.59 13.14
CA ILE A 115 -2.27 -4.63 13.73
C ILE A 115 -3.55 -4.04 14.30
N GLU A 116 -3.47 -2.94 15.05
CA GLU A 116 -4.65 -2.26 15.58
C GLU A 116 -5.59 -1.76 14.46
N CYS A 117 -5.03 -1.21 13.40
CA CYS A 117 -5.81 -0.79 12.24
C CYS A 117 -6.51 -1.99 11.59
N SER A 118 -5.79 -3.08 11.36
CA SER A 118 -6.34 -4.32 10.78
C SER A 118 -7.46 -4.92 11.61
N SER A 119 -7.33 -4.90 12.93
CA SER A 119 -8.33 -5.45 13.84
C SER A 119 -9.68 -4.72 13.77
N LYS A 120 -9.69 -3.45 13.38
CA LYS A 120 -10.89 -2.61 13.31
C LYS A 120 -11.47 -2.44 11.92
N THR A 121 -10.62 -2.45 10.89
CA THR A 121 -11.01 -2.05 9.53
C THR A 121 -10.74 -3.12 8.48
N MET A 122 -10.06 -4.21 8.83
CA MET A 122 -9.49 -5.21 7.92
C MET A 122 -8.46 -4.63 6.93
N TYR A 123 -7.95 -3.44 7.19
CA TYR A 123 -6.86 -2.78 6.48
C TYR A 123 -5.73 -2.45 7.45
N PRO A 124 -4.49 -2.33 6.99
CA PRO A 124 -3.99 -2.47 5.61
C PRO A 124 -3.94 -3.93 5.13
N ASP A 125 -3.83 -4.13 3.80
CA ASP A 125 -3.37 -5.41 3.25
C ASP A 125 -1.90 -5.62 3.62
N TRP A 126 -1.54 -6.83 4.04
CA TRP A 126 -0.18 -7.15 4.46
C TRP A 126 0.61 -7.77 3.31
N LEU A 127 1.79 -7.21 3.03
CA LEU A 127 2.71 -7.69 2.01
C LEU A 127 4.04 -8.04 2.66
N SER A 128 4.36 -9.33 2.70
CA SER A 128 5.63 -9.79 3.28
C SER A 128 6.80 -9.59 2.31
N LEU A 129 7.84 -8.94 2.82
CA LEU A 129 9.16 -8.86 2.18
C LEU A 129 10.10 -9.97 2.64
N SER A 130 9.64 -10.79 3.60
CA SER A 130 10.39 -11.91 4.18
C SER A 130 9.77 -13.24 3.76
N GLY A 131 10.57 -14.34 3.85
CA GLY A 131 10.13 -15.67 3.48
C GLY A 131 10.39 -16.01 2.02
N GLU A 132 9.55 -16.91 1.44
CA GLU A 132 9.75 -17.52 0.11
C GLU A 132 8.73 -17.05 -0.94
N GLY A 133 7.88 -16.08 -0.62
CA GLY A 133 6.89 -15.55 -1.54
C GLY A 133 7.50 -14.79 -2.74
N TYR A 134 6.72 -14.62 -3.81
CA TYR A 134 7.14 -13.91 -5.02
C TYR A 134 7.76 -12.53 -4.72
N ILE A 135 7.11 -11.72 -3.90
CA ILE A 135 7.59 -10.37 -3.57
C ILE A 135 8.87 -10.42 -2.75
N ALA A 136 8.97 -11.33 -1.79
CA ALA A 136 10.19 -11.54 -1.00
C ALA A 136 11.36 -11.98 -1.90
N SER A 137 11.11 -12.86 -2.85
CA SER A 137 12.11 -13.31 -3.83
C SER A 137 12.58 -12.17 -4.74
N MET A 138 11.64 -11.33 -5.21
CA MET A 138 11.95 -10.13 -6.01
C MET A 138 12.73 -9.11 -5.19
N TYR A 139 12.34 -8.89 -3.93
CA TYR A 139 13.04 -7.98 -3.04
C TYR A 139 14.49 -8.45 -2.77
N LYS A 140 14.68 -9.75 -2.51
CA LYS A 140 16.02 -10.35 -2.39
C LYS A 140 16.86 -10.17 -3.65
N LYS A 141 16.27 -10.43 -4.81
CA LYS A 141 16.99 -10.42 -6.10
C LYS A 141 17.37 -9.01 -6.56
N TYR A 142 16.48 -8.04 -6.41
CA TYR A 142 16.64 -6.73 -7.02
C TYR A 142 16.82 -5.58 -6.01
N GLY A 143 16.65 -5.84 -4.71
CA GLY A 143 16.67 -4.79 -3.67
C GLY A 143 15.56 -3.75 -3.80
N LYS A 144 14.51 -4.05 -4.59
CA LYS A 144 13.40 -3.14 -4.86
C LYS A 144 12.08 -3.75 -4.44
N ILE A 145 11.22 -2.92 -3.84
CA ILE A 145 9.88 -3.31 -3.43
C ILE A 145 8.95 -3.16 -4.62
N ILE A 146 8.27 -4.25 -4.99
CA ILE A 146 7.23 -4.26 -6.01
C ILE A 146 5.90 -4.10 -5.29
N SER A 147 5.34 -2.90 -5.36
CA SER A 147 4.00 -2.63 -4.82
C SER A 147 2.91 -3.17 -5.75
N PRO A 148 1.83 -3.74 -5.22
CA PRO A 148 0.70 -4.10 -6.05
C PRO A 148 0.03 -2.87 -6.66
N MET A 149 -0.47 -3.00 -7.88
CA MET A 149 -1.38 -2.02 -8.49
C MET A 149 -2.82 -2.41 -8.16
N GLY A 150 -3.60 -1.43 -7.73
CA GLY A 150 -4.98 -1.68 -7.30
C GLY A 150 -5.02 -2.65 -6.14
N CYS A 151 -5.70 -3.80 -6.31
CA CYS A 151 -5.83 -4.76 -5.22
C CYS A 151 -4.65 -5.72 -5.14
N ARG A 152 -4.28 -6.37 -6.25
CA ARG A 152 -3.33 -7.51 -6.24
C ARG A 152 -2.60 -7.72 -7.55
N ALA A 153 -2.58 -6.78 -8.44
CA ALA A 153 -1.80 -6.89 -9.67
C ALA A 153 -0.34 -6.54 -9.39
N PHE A 154 0.53 -7.51 -9.46
CA PHE A 154 1.98 -7.32 -9.32
C PHE A 154 2.60 -7.21 -10.70
N LEU A 155 3.53 -6.24 -10.85
CA LEU A 155 4.29 -6.10 -12.09
C LEU A 155 5.43 -7.12 -12.11
N SER A 156 5.53 -7.88 -13.20
CA SER A 156 6.74 -8.63 -13.50
C SER A 156 7.86 -7.68 -13.93
N PRO A 157 9.15 -8.05 -13.76
CA PRO A 157 10.25 -7.28 -14.28
C PRO A 157 10.09 -7.04 -15.79
N TRP A 158 10.44 -5.84 -16.23
CA TRP A 158 10.60 -5.49 -17.63
C TRP A 158 11.97 -4.84 -17.77
N TYR A 159 12.80 -5.36 -18.64
CA TYR A 159 14.15 -4.87 -18.82
C TYR A 159 14.17 -3.78 -19.89
N GLU A 160 14.95 -2.71 -19.64
CA GLU A 160 14.99 -1.54 -20.53
C GLU A 160 15.32 -1.90 -21.99
N ARG A 161 16.24 -2.84 -22.19
CA ARG A 161 16.73 -3.24 -23.52
C ARG A 161 16.15 -4.56 -23.98
N GLY A 162 16.05 -5.55 -23.10
CA GLY A 162 15.62 -6.91 -23.45
C GLY A 162 14.12 -7.16 -23.35
N GLY A 163 13.35 -6.30 -22.75
CA GLY A 163 11.92 -6.52 -22.56
C GLY A 163 11.60 -7.52 -21.45
N MET A 164 11.03 -8.67 -21.79
CA MET A 164 10.66 -9.70 -20.81
C MET A 164 11.87 -10.43 -20.24
N GLU A 165 12.93 -10.55 -21.01
CA GLU A 165 14.20 -11.18 -20.62
C GLU A 165 15.31 -10.13 -20.69
N PRO A 166 16.32 -10.19 -19.82
CA PRO A 166 17.43 -9.26 -19.88
C PRO A 166 18.23 -9.46 -21.16
N ALA A 167 18.60 -8.37 -21.84
CA ALA A 167 19.47 -8.44 -23.03
C ALA A 167 20.89 -8.89 -22.68
N ASP A 168 21.39 -8.54 -21.51
CA ASP A 168 22.68 -8.94 -20.92
C ASP A 168 22.66 -8.73 -19.40
N GLU A 169 23.78 -9.04 -18.73
CA GLU A 169 23.94 -8.95 -17.27
C GLU A 169 23.80 -7.52 -16.71
N ASN A 170 23.98 -6.50 -17.56
CA ASN A 170 23.89 -5.10 -17.18
C ASN A 170 22.53 -4.48 -17.52
N ASP A 171 21.57 -5.26 -18.02
CA ASP A 171 20.26 -4.74 -18.33
C ASP A 171 19.45 -4.43 -17.06
N VAL A 172 18.76 -3.29 -17.04
CA VAL A 172 18.12 -2.77 -15.83
C VAL A 172 16.66 -3.20 -15.75
N PRO A 173 16.24 -3.87 -14.66
CA PRO A 173 14.83 -4.18 -14.45
C PRO A 173 14.04 -2.93 -14.07
N VAL A 174 12.92 -2.69 -14.76
CA VAL A 174 12.00 -1.57 -14.55
C VAL A 174 10.69 -2.08 -13.98
N PHE A 175 10.26 -1.51 -12.84
CA PHE A 175 9.04 -1.87 -12.14
C PHE A 175 7.99 -0.76 -12.11
N VAL A 176 8.16 0.29 -12.92
CA VAL A 176 7.30 1.47 -12.99
C VAL A 176 6.89 1.76 -14.44
N GLY A 177 5.92 2.67 -14.61
CA GLY A 177 5.52 3.14 -15.95
C GLY A 177 4.59 2.21 -16.72
N ARG A 178 3.98 1.21 -16.04
CA ARG A 178 2.99 0.30 -16.63
C ARG A 178 1.62 0.46 -15.97
N PHE A 179 0.57 0.00 -16.64
CA PHE A 179 -0.80 0.10 -16.18
C PHE A 179 -1.63 -1.10 -16.67
N ASN A 180 -2.79 -1.32 -16.04
CA ASN A 180 -3.73 -2.34 -16.48
C ASN A 180 -4.45 -1.88 -17.74
N ILE A 181 -4.40 -2.69 -18.80
CA ILE A 181 -5.08 -2.42 -20.08
C ILE A 181 -6.42 -3.15 -20.19
N GLY A 182 -6.66 -4.14 -19.35
CA GLY A 182 -7.91 -4.90 -19.38
C GLY A 182 -7.92 -6.03 -18.36
N VAL A 183 -9.06 -6.67 -18.27
CA VAL A 183 -9.30 -7.85 -17.44
C VAL A 183 -9.81 -8.97 -18.32
N VAL A 184 -9.24 -10.15 -18.15
CA VAL A 184 -9.73 -11.39 -18.78
C VAL A 184 -10.30 -12.28 -17.68
N SER A 185 -11.55 -12.66 -17.81
CA SER A 185 -12.22 -13.54 -16.86
C SER A 185 -12.47 -14.91 -17.47
N LEU A 186 -12.06 -15.97 -16.79
CA LEU A 186 -12.38 -17.34 -17.15
C LEU A 186 -13.66 -17.78 -16.44
N HIS A 187 -14.66 -18.14 -17.23
CA HIS A 187 -15.92 -18.66 -16.68
C HIS A 187 -15.85 -20.18 -16.52
N LEU A 188 -15.21 -20.64 -15.44
CA LEU A 188 -14.96 -22.06 -15.18
C LEU A 188 -16.21 -22.96 -15.27
N PRO A 189 -17.40 -22.57 -14.75
CA PRO A 189 -18.62 -23.36 -14.93
C PRO A 189 -18.98 -23.57 -16.39
N MET A 190 -18.84 -22.58 -17.26
CA MET A 190 -19.09 -22.74 -18.71
C MET A 190 -18.07 -23.64 -19.38
N ILE A 191 -16.79 -23.55 -19.01
CA ILE A 191 -15.74 -24.43 -19.52
C ILE A 191 -16.03 -25.88 -19.12
N LEU A 192 -16.46 -26.12 -17.88
CA LEU A 192 -16.87 -27.45 -17.43
C LEU A 192 -18.10 -27.96 -18.20
N ALA A 193 -19.11 -27.12 -18.44
CA ALA A 193 -20.28 -27.49 -19.20
C ALA A 193 -19.89 -27.88 -20.65
N LYS A 194 -19.01 -27.12 -21.28
CA LYS A 194 -18.48 -27.43 -22.60
C LYS A 194 -17.71 -28.72 -22.62
N ALA A 195 -16.82 -28.96 -21.66
CA ALA A 195 -16.08 -30.20 -21.53
C ALA A 195 -16.99 -31.44 -21.44
N ARG A 196 -18.07 -31.33 -20.62
CA ARG A 196 -19.08 -32.40 -20.52
C ARG A 196 -19.87 -32.62 -21.81
N GLN A 197 -20.26 -31.55 -22.48
CA GLN A 197 -20.96 -31.62 -23.75
C GLN A 197 -20.13 -32.26 -24.85
N GLU A 198 -18.84 -31.94 -24.88
CA GLU A 198 -17.89 -32.49 -25.85
C GLU A 198 -17.29 -33.83 -25.44
N SER A 199 -17.62 -34.36 -24.25
CA SER A 199 -17.02 -35.57 -23.66
C SER A 199 -15.48 -35.48 -23.61
N ARG A 200 -14.95 -34.30 -23.31
CA ARG A 200 -13.52 -34.01 -23.18
C ARG A 200 -13.15 -33.78 -21.73
N ASP A 201 -11.88 -33.97 -21.42
CA ASP A 201 -11.35 -33.61 -20.11
C ASP A 201 -11.42 -32.10 -19.87
N PHE A 202 -11.77 -31.70 -18.63
CA PHE A 202 -11.92 -30.29 -18.26
C PHE A 202 -10.63 -29.50 -18.51
N TYR A 203 -9.48 -30.06 -18.16
CA TYR A 203 -8.20 -29.34 -18.30
C TYR A 203 -7.79 -29.18 -19.78
N VAL A 204 -8.17 -30.13 -20.64
CA VAL A 204 -7.95 -30.04 -22.09
C VAL A 204 -8.82 -28.97 -22.75
N VAL A 205 -9.96 -28.59 -22.14
CA VAL A 205 -10.83 -27.50 -22.66
C VAL A 205 -10.46 -26.17 -22.02
N LEU A 206 -9.81 -26.19 -20.85
CA LEU A 206 -9.34 -25.00 -20.16
C LEU A 206 -8.09 -24.40 -20.83
N ASP A 207 -7.15 -25.24 -21.30
CA ASP A 207 -5.96 -24.85 -22.05
C ASP A 207 -6.31 -24.38 -23.49
#